data_0bc2e17d0ef7ccd56c78ff9d208e58e0
#
_entry.id   0bc2e17d0ef7ccd56c78ff9d208e58e0
#
_cell.length_a   1.000
_cell.length_b   1.000
_cell.length_c   1.000
_cell.angle_alpha   90.00
_cell.angle_beta   90.00
_cell.angle_gamma   90.00
#
_symmetry.space_group_name_H-M   'P 1'
#
loop_
_entity.id
_entity.type
_entity.pdbx_description
1 polymer ?
#
loop_
_entity_poly.entity_id
_entity_poly.type
_entity_poly.pdbx_seq_one_letter_code
_entity_poly.pdbx_strand_id
1 'polypeptide(L)'
;MWMVSPSILCNQHLLGEHLEIHMFVGSINKQLKMDGYVKNNCLEVKSLIKRHNDLAKELGRRGMKHNSSLPIIKDISYLNEKILTYKINREESLKELLNRCNKCKERSNHEN
;
A
#
# COMPACT_ATOMS: atom_id res chain seq x y z
N MET A 1 -2.74 -2.45 0.14
CA MET A 1 -2.01 -1.58 -0.83
C MET A 1 -2.92 -1.26 -2.00
N TRP A 2 -3.16 0.00 -2.21
CA TRP A 2 -4.02 0.40 -3.33
C TRP A 2 -3.27 0.52 -4.66
N MET A 3 -2.00 0.88 -4.62
CA MET A 3 -1.15 1.05 -5.81
C MET A 3 -1.72 2.03 -6.84
N VAL A 4 -2.49 2.99 -6.38
CA VAL A 4 -2.98 4.11 -7.18
C VAL A 4 -2.09 5.32 -6.88
N SER A 5 -2.24 6.42 -7.67
CA SER A 5 -1.49 7.63 -7.37
C SER A 5 -1.77 8.08 -5.93
N PRO A 6 -0.74 8.29 -5.10
CA PRO A 6 -0.98 8.74 -3.72
C PRO A 6 -1.78 10.04 -3.62
N SER A 7 -1.69 10.89 -4.63
CA SER A 7 -2.37 12.19 -4.64
C SER A 7 -3.90 12.07 -4.61
N ILE A 8 -4.46 10.97 -5.10
CA ILE A 8 -5.91 10.79 -5.08
C ILE A 8 -6.44 10.19 -3.78
N LEU A 9 -5.56 9.65 -2.93
CA LEU A 9 -5.98 9.08 -1.66
C LEU A 9 -6.42 10.19 -0.70
N CYS A 10 -7.58 10.03 -0.06
CA CYS A 10 -7.95 10.92 1.03
C CYS A 10 -7.00 10.72 2.20
N ASN A 11 -6.98 11.65 3.15
CA ASN A 11 -6.04 11.57 4.27
C ASN A 11 -6.16 10.24 5.02
N GLN A 12 -7.37 9.75 5.23
CA GLN A 12 -7.60 8.51 5.95
C GLN A 12 -7.02 7.30 5.21
N HIS A 13 -7.23 7.22 3.90
CA HIS A 13 -6.69 6.13 3.08
C HIS A 13 -5.18 6.22 2.90
N LEU A 14 -4.66 7.45 2.81
CA LEU A 14 -3.22 7.66 2.72
C LEU A 14 -2.51 7.16 3.99
N LEU A 15 -2.99 7.57 5.15
CA LEU A 15 -2.47 7.10 6.44
C LEU A 15 -2.69 5.60 6.61
N GLY A 16 -3.86 5.12 6.23
CA GLY A 16 -4.22 3.71 6.35
C GLY A 16 -3.29 2.81 5.55
N GLU A 17 -2.99 3.17 4.32
CA GLU A 17 -2.08 2.37 3.49
C GLU A 17 -0.65 2.43 4.03
N HIS A 18 -0.21 3.58 4.50
CA HIS A 18 1.11 3.72 5.12
C HIS A 18 1.25 2.76 6.31
N LEU A 19 0.25 2.70 7.17
CA LEU A 19 0.21 1.78 8.31
C LEU A 19 0.13 0.32 7.85
N GLU A 20 -0.64 0.05 6.82
CA GLU A 20 -0.76 -1.30 6.26
C GLU A 20 0.58 -1.84 5.79
N ILE A 21 1.39 -1.00 5.14
CA ILE A 21 2.71 -1.41 4.68
C ILE A 21 3.62 -1.76 5.86
N HIS A 22 3.58 -0.99 6.94
CA HIS A 22 4.30 -1.33 8.16
C HIS A 22 3.85 -2.68 8.71
N MET A 23 2.55 -2.95 8.69
CA MET A 23 1.99 -4.24 9.13
C MET A 23 2.49 -5.39 8.25
N PHE A 24 2.52 -5.21 6.93
CA PHE A 24 3.02 -6.24 6.01
C PHE A 24 4.47 -6.56 6.29
N VAL A 25 5.32 -5.56 6.45
CA VAL A 25 6.74 -5.78 6.76
C VAL A 25 6.89 -6.51 8.09
N GLY A 26 6.14 -6.10 9.11
CA GLY A 26 6.14 -6.78 10.41
C GLY A 26 5.72 -8.24 10.30
N SER A 27 4.67 -8.51 9.53
CA SER A 27 4.19 -9.88 9.30
C SER A 27 5.21 -10.74 8.55
N ILE A 28 5.84 -10.18 7.52
CA ILE A 28 6.89 -10.88 6.76
C ILE A 28 8.08 -11.18 7.67
N ASN A 29 8.49 -10.23 8.49
CA ASN A 29 9.62 -10.43 9.41
C ASN A 29 9.32 -11.50 10.48
N LYS A 30 8.06 -11.73 10.78
CA LYS A 30 7.61 -12.83 11.66
C LYS A 30 7.35 -14.12 10.89
N GLN A 31 7.57 -14.13 9.59
CA GLN A 31 7.36 -15.28 8.70
C GLN A 31 5.92 -15.79 8.71
N LEU A 32 4.97 -14.86 8.77
CA LEU A 32 3.55 -15.21 8.74
C LEU A 32 3.09 -15.48 7.30
N LYS A 33 2.00 -16.23 7.15
CA LYS A 33 1.39 -16.49 5.85
C LYS A 33 0.86 -15.19 5.24
N MET A 34 1.20 -14.96 3.98
CA MET A 34 0.78 -13.77 3.25
C MET A 34 -0.18 -14.08 2.09
N ASP A 35 -0.56 -15.35 1.94
CA ASP A 35 -1.37 -15.83 0.81
C ASP A 35 -2.70 -15.10 0.66
N GLY A 36 -3.40 -14.87 1.78
CA GLY A 36 -4.71 -14.21 1.76
C GLY A 36 -4.65 -12.79 1.22
N TYR A 37 -3.58 -12.07 1.52
CA TYR A 37 -3.43 -10.69 1.03
C TYR A 37 -3.20 -10.66 -0.48
N VAL A 38 -2.44 -11.62 -1.01
CA VAL A 38 -2.23 -11.75 -2.45
C VAL A 38 -3.53 -12.17 -3.14
N LYS A 39 -4.23 -13.14 -2.57
CA LYS A 39 -5.52 -13.61 -3.10
C LYS A 39 -6.53 -12.48 -3.21
N ASN A 40 -6.51 -11.53 -2.27
CA ASN A 40 -7.44 -10.41 -2.24
C ASN A 40 -6.91 -9.16 -2.96
N ASN A 41 -5.87 -9.30 -3.76
CA ASN A 41 -5.27 -8.18 -4.53
C ASN A 41 -4.78 -7.04 -3.63
N CYS A 42 -4.23 -7.38 -2.45
CA CYS A 42 -3.86 -6.39 -1.44
C CYS A 42 -2.37 -6.25 -1.20
N LEU A 43 -1.54 -7.15 -1.72
CA LEU A 43 -0.12 -7.17 -1.41
C LEU A 43 0.73 -7.34 -2.66
N GLU A 44 1.69 -6.46 -2.80
CA GLU A 44 2.73 -6.54 -3.84
C GLU A 44 4.07 -6.42 -3.13
N VAL A 45 4.69 -7.58 -2.83
CA VAL A 45 5.88 -7.64 -1.98
C VAL A 45 7.03 -6.80 -2.53
N LYS A 46 7.28 -6.89 -3.83
CA LYS A 46 8.41 -6.18 -4.46
C LYS A 46 8.26 -4.66 -4.44
N SER A 47 7.07 -4.15 -4.16
CA SER A 47 6.80 -2.71 -4.16
C SER A 47 6.69 -2.11 -2.76
N LEU A 48 6.85 -2.90 -1.70
CA LEU A 48 6.63 -2.42 -0.33
C LEU A 48 7.47 -1.20 0.02
N ILE A 49 8.77 -1.24 -0.24
CA ILE A 49 9.67 -0.15 0.13
C ILE A 49 9.37 1.10 -0.68
N LYS A 50 9.28 0.95 -2.00
CA LYS A 50 9.00 2.09 -2.88
C LYS A 50 7.63 2.72 -2.55
N ARG A 51 6.62 1.87 -2.36
CA ARG A 51 5.27 2.37 -2.05
C ARG A 51 5.24 3.11 -0.71
N HIS A 52 5.92 2.57 0.31
CA HIS A 52 6.05 3.27 1.59
C HIS A 52 6.62 4.67 1.39
N ASN A 53 7.69 4.77 0.61
CA ASN A 53 8.36 6.06 0.39
C ASN A 53 7.47 7.03 -0.41
N ASP A 54 6.73 6.53 -1.38
CA ASP A 54 5.80 7.35 -2.16
C ASP A 54 4.67 7.90 -1.27
N LEU A 55 4.13 7.07 -0.39
CA LEU A 55 3.09 7.50 0.56
C LEU A 55 3.64 8.50 1.58
N ALA A 56 4.85 8.24 2.10
CA ALA A 56 5.50 9.15 3.04
C ALA A 56 5.74 10.52 2.41
N LYS A 57 6.15 10.55 1.15
CA LYS A 57 6.36 11.78 0.41
C LYS A 57 5.06 12.59 0.28
N GLU A 58 3.95 11.92 -0.03
CA GLU A 58 2.65 12.58 -0.13
C GLU A 58 2.16 13.08 1.23
N LEU A 59 2.36 12.30 2.30
CA LEU A 59 2.05 12.75 3.65
C LEU A 59 2.80 14.04 3.99
N GLY A 60 4.11 14.06 3.69
CA GLY A 60 4.94 15.24 3.91
C GLY A 60 4.45 16.45 3.11
N ARG A 61 4.08 16.23 1.84
CA ARG A 61 3.56 17.29 0.98
C ARG A 61 2.30 17.93 1.56
N ARG A 62 1.47 17.13 2.24
CA ARG A 62 0.24 17.63 2.89
C ARG A 62 0.47 18.20 4.28
N GLY A 63 1.74 18.23 4.77
CA GLY A 63 2.06 18.70 6.11
C GLY A 63 1.67 17.72 7.21
N MET A 64 1.43 16.45 6.87
CA MET A 64 1.08 15.43 7.85
C MET A 64 2.35 14.75 8.35
N LYS A 65 2.42 14.51 9.66
CA LYS A 65 3.61 13.86 10.25
C LYS A 65 3.58 12.35 10.03
N HIS A 66 4.73 11.80 9.66
CA HIS A 66 4.95 10.38 9.57
C HIS A 66 6.35 10.11 10.12
N ASN A 67 6.43 9.75 11.38
CA ASN A 67 7.72 9.64 12.08
C ASN A 67 8.31 8.23 12.08
N SER A 68 7.66 7.30 11.40
CA SER A 68 8.05 5.88 11.44
C SER A 68 8.82 5.49 10.20
N SER A 69 10.09 5.14 10.39
CA SER A 69 10.87 4.49 9.33
C SER A 69 10.35 3.09 9.11
N LEU A 70 10.36 2.64 7.86
CA LEU A 70 9.98 1.26 7.57
C LEU A 70 11.08 0.33 8.08
N PRO A 71 10.74 -0.71 8.89
CA PRO A 71 11.75 -1.69 9.29
C PRO A 71 12.37 -2.39 8.09
N ILE A 72 13.60 -2.86 8.23
CA ILE A 72 14.26 -3.62 7.18
C ILE A 72 13.53 -4.96 7.01
N ILE A 73 13.27 -5.33 5.77
CA ILE A 73 12.72 -6.65 5.45
C ILE A 73 13.87 -7.65 5.58
N LYS A 74 13.76 -8.57 6.55
CA LYS A 74 14.87 -9.44 6.92
C LYS A 74 15.02 -10.63 5.96
N ASP A 75 13.95 -11.38 5.72
CA ASP A 75 14.02 -12.61 4.95
C ASP A 75 12.67 -12.89 4.27
N ILE A 76 12.69 -12.98 2.96
CA ILE A 76 11.51 -13.29 2.15
C ILE A 76 11.58 -14.69 1.54
N SER A 77 12.63 -15.47 1.87
CA SER A 77 12.85 -16.78 1.25
C SER A 77 11.77 -17.80 1.60
N TYR A 78 11.03 -17.58 2.69
CA TYR A 78 9.92 -18.45 3.07
C TYR A 78 8.67 -18.25 2.19
N LEU A 79 8.60 -17.14 1.45
CA LEU A 79 7.48 -16.85 0.57
C LEU A 79 7.66 -17.58 -0.77
N ASN A 80 6.58 -18.16 -1.30
CA ASN A 80 6.67 -18.83 -2.59
C ASN A 80 6.73 -17.82 -3.74
N GLU A 81 7.09 -18.29 -4.92
CA GLU A 81 7.29 -17.46 -6.11
C GLU A 81 6.03 -16.70 -6.51
N LYS A 82 4.87 -17.29 -6.38
CA LYS A 82 3.60 -16.64 -6.71
C LYS A 82 3.35 -15.42 -5.85
N ILE A 83 3.66 -15.51 -4.55
CA ILE A 83 3.50 -14.38 -3.62
C ILE A 83 4.53 -13.31 -3.92
N LEU A 84 5.79 -13.71 -4.11
CA LEU A 84 6.89 -12.77 -4.38
C LEU A 84 6.69 -11.96 -5.65
N THR A 85 6.11 -12.58 -6.68
CA THR A 85 5.99 -11.95 -8.00
C THR A 85 4.62 -11.35 -8.27
N TYR A 86 3.67 -11.51 -7.37
CA TYR A 86 2.33 -10.97 -7.57
C TYR A 86 2.36 -9.45 -7.74
N LYS A 87 1.62 -8.98 -8.73
CA LYS A 87 1.41 -7.54 -8.95
C LYS A 87 -0.06 -7.22 -8.78
N ILE A 88 -0.33 -6.23 -7.94
CA ILE A 88 -1.70 -5.76 -7.73
C ILE A 88 -2.28 -5.27 -9.05
N ASN A 89 -3.50 -5.72 -9.37
CA ASN A 89 -4.25 -5.22 -10.51
C ASN A 89 -4.69 -3.79 -10.23
N ARG A 90 -4.06 -2.81 -10.89
CA ARG A 90 -4.27 -1.38 -10.63
C ARG A 90 -5.68 -0.93 -10.98
N GLU A 91 -6.23 -1.45 -12.08
CA GLU A 91 -7.59 -1.07 -12.51
C GLU A 91 -8.63 -1.52 -11.52
N GLU A 92 -8.55 -2.77 -11.06
CA GLU A 92 -9.48 -3.30 -10.07
C GLU A 92 -9.35 -2.58 -8.74
N SER A 93 -8.11 -2.28 -8.33
CA SER A 93 -7.84 -1.55 -7.08
C SER A 93 -8.45 -0.16 -7.11
N LEU A 94 -8.21 0.58 -8.20
CA LEU A 94 -8.76 1.93 -8.37
C LEU A 94 -10.29 1.90 -8.36
N LYS A 95 -10.87 0.99 -9.11
CA LYS A 95 -12.33 0.84 -9.19
C LYS A 95 -12.94 0.59 -7.82
N GLU A 96 -12.34 -0.32 -7.06
CA GLU A 96 -12.81 -0.64 -5.70
C GLU A 96 -12.69 0.56 -4.77
N LEU A 97 -11.56 1.26 -4.81
CA LEU A 97 -11.34 2.45 -3.99
C LEU A 97 -12.38 3.52 -4.26
N LEU A 98 -12.60 3.84 -5.53
CA LEU A 98 -13.54 4.90 -5.92
C LEU A 98 -14.99 4.52 -5.62
N ASN A 99 -15.32 3.23 -5.64
CA ASN A 99 -16.65 2.76 -5.24
C ASN A 99 -16.86 2.88 -3.72
N ARG A 100 -15.81 2.69 -2.93
CA ARG A 100 -15.91 2.69 -1.47
C ARG A 100 -15.77 4.06 -0.84
N CYS A 101 -15.04 4.97 -1.46
CA CYS A 101 -14.64 6.21 -0.81
C CYS A 101 -14.94 7.42 -1.67
N ASN A 102 -15.98 8.17 -1.27
CA ASN A 102 -16.35 9.41 -1.96
C ASN A 102 -15.25 10.46 -1.90
N LYS A 103 -14.49 10.52 -0.80
CA LYS A 103 -13.40 11.49 -0.65
C LYS A 103 -12.26 11.22 -1.63
N CYS A 104 -11.90 9.95 -1.82
CA CYS A 104 -10.91 9.57 -2.82
C CYS A 104 -11.45 9.86 -4.23
N LYS A 105 -12.71 9.57 -4.46
CA LYS A 105 -13.36 9.85 -5.75
C LYS A 105 -13.32 11.35 -6.09
N GLU A 106 -13.64 12.21 -5.12
CA GLU A 106 -13.57 13.65 -5.31
C GLU A 106 -12.14 14.10 -5.64
N ARG A 107 -11.16 13.60 -4.90
CA ARG A 107 -9.76 13.92 -5.18
C ARG A 107 -9.35 13.46 -6.58
N SER A 108 -9.77 12.27 -6.99
CA SER A 108 -9.49 11.75 -8.32
C SER A 108 -10.07 12.65 -9.41
N ASN A 109 -11.27 13.18 -9.22
CA ASN A 109 -11.91 14.07 -10.17
C ASN A 109 -11.17 15.42 -10.28
N HIS A 110 -10.56 15.90 -9.21
CA HIS A 110 -9.82 17.17 -9.21
C HIS A 110 -8.41 17.04 -9.81
N GLU A 111 -7.90 15.83 -9.96
CA GLU A 111 -6.59 15.58 -10.54
C GLU A 111 -6.57 15.66 -12.07
N ASN A 112 -7.72 15.69 -12.70
CA ASN A 112 -7.82 15.71 -14.17
C ASN A 112 -7.76 17.13 -14.72
#